data_9fcc89ef690e404f9210613130c168a3
#
_entry.id   9fcc89ef690e404f9210613130c168a3
#
_cell.length_a   1.000
_cell.length_b   1.000
_cell.length_c   1.000
_cell.angle_alpha   90.00
_cell.angle_beta   90.00
_cell.angle_gamma   90.00
#
_symmetry.space_group_name_H-M   'P 1'
#
loop_
_entity.id
_entity.type
_entity.pdbx_description
1 polymer ?
#
loop_
_entity_poly.entity_id
_entity_poly.type
_entity_poly.pdbx_seq_one_letter_code
_entity_poly.pdbx_strand_id
1 'polypeptide(L)'
;MKLTFYSTPGHGYLRVPKSTFTKCGGDPTEISRYSGHDLTTLYLEEDCDAGYFLNLLESKGIEFKIESKYVNSVSATHNYEPKLFDCKLGNGQKVVLYGDVVGIIRNTGGNFLVEIGVMRYSLPKTNPFKYIKELL
;
A
#
# COMPACT_ATOMS: atom_id res chain seq x y z
N MET A 1 10.03 -19.19 -0.32
CA MET A 1 9.60 -17.80 -0.62
C MET A 1 10.70 -16.83 -0.22
N LYS A 2 10.97 -15.84 -1.02
CA LYS A 2 11.94 -14.79 -0.72
C LYS A 2 11.24 -13.47 -0.52
N LEU A 3 11.48 -12.81 0.62
CA LEU A 3 10.89 -11.54 0.98
C LEU A 3 11.98 -10.49 1.16
N THR A 4 11.67 -9.24 0.89
CA THR A 4 12.59 -8.12 1.08
C THR A 4 12.12 -7.28 2.26
N PHE A 5 13.05 -6.97 3.16
CA PHE A 5 12.83 -6.07 4.28
C PHE A 5 13.62 -4.78 4.07
N TYR A 6 12.94 -3.65 4.07
CA TYR A 6 13.57 -2.34 3.97
C TYR A 6 13.78 -1.74 5.34
N SER A 7 15.04 -1.52 5.70
CA SER A 7 15.41 -0.80 6.92
C SER A 7 15.66 0.67 6.58
N THR A 8 14.99 1.56 7.28
CA THR A 8 15.16 3.01 7.15
C THR A 8 15.68 3.57 8.47
N PRO A 9 16.12 4.85 8.54
CA PRO A 9 16.58 5.43 9.80
C PRO A 9 15.61 5.37 10.95
N GLY A 10 14.30 5.42 10.69
CA GLY A 10 13.28 5.43 11.75
C GLY A 10 12.44 4.18 11.86
N HIS A 11 12.31 3.39 10.81
CA HIS A 11 11.39 2.25 10.72
C HIS A 11 11.93 1.14 9.85
N GLY A 12 11.23 0.00 9.87
CA GLY A 12 11.44 -1.08 8.93
C GLY A 12 10.13 -1.52 8.30
N TYR A 13 10.19 -1.99 7.05
CA TYR A 13 9.02 -2.42 6.29
C TYR A 13 9.28 -3.71 5.55
N LEU A 14 8.42 -4.70 5.75
CA LEU A 14 8.44 -5.93 4.99
C LEU A 14 7.64 -5.73 3.69
N ARG A 15 8.31 -5.85 2.56
CA ARG A 15 7.67 -5.75 1.26
C ARG A 15 6.98 -7.06 0.91
N VAL A 16 5.67 -7.00 0.69
CA VAL A 16 4.87 -8.17 0.31
C VAL A 16 3.99 -7.81 -0.87
N PRO A 17 4.13 -8.48 -2.02
CA PRO A 17 3.18 -8.30 -3.12
C PRO A 17 1.76 -8.62 -2.64
N LYS A 18 0.78 -7.80 -3.02
CA LYS A 18 -0.62 -8.02 -2.63
C LYS A 18 -1.14 -9.39 -3.07
N SER A 19 -0.74 -9.85 -4.26
CA SER A 19 -1.08 -11.19 -4.75
C SER A 19 -0.54 -12.29 -3.85
N THR A 20 0.70 -12.15 -3.37
CA THR A 20 1.30 -13.09 -2.43
C THR A 20 0.58 -13.08 -1.08
N PHE A 21 0.27 -11.89 -0.57
CA PHE A 21 -0.47 -11.72 0.68
C PHE A 21 -1.82 -12.45 0.62
N THR A 22 -2.60 -12.22 -0.43
CA THR A 22 -3.90 -12.88 -0.63
C THR A 22 -3.76 -14.39 -0.81
N LYS A 23 -2.79 -14.83 -1.60
CA LYS A 23 -2.54 -16.25 -1.87
C LYS A 23 -2.18 -17.02 -0.60
N CYS A 24 -1.48 -16.39 0.33
CA CYS A 24 -1.12 -16.98 1.62
C CYS A 24 -2.26 -16.89 2.65
N GLY A 25 -3.41 -16.36 2.29
CA GLY A 25 -4.56 -16.22 3.17
C GLY A 25 -4.54 -15.00 4.07
N GLY A 26 -3.78 -13.97 3.72
CA GLY A 26 -3.74 -12.72 4.46
C GLY A 26 -5.08 -12.00 4.44
N ASP A 27 -5.45 -11.42 5.58
CA ASP A 27 -6.66 -10.62 5.72
C ASP A 27 -6.29 -9.12 5.68
N PRO A 28 -6.74 -8.39 4.64
CA PRO A 28 -6.43 -6.97 4.51
C PRO A 28 -6.90 -6.12 5.68
N THR A 29 -7.93 -6.55 6.43
CA THR A 29 -8.45 -5.82 7.58
C THR A 29 -7.57 -5.92 8.82
N GLU A 30 -6.62 -6.86 8.85
CA GLU A 30 -5.69 -7.06 9.96
C GLU A 30 -4.47 -6.13 9.87
N ILE A 31 -4.33 -5.38 8.79
CA ILE A 31 -3.20 -4.48 8.57
C ILE A 31 -3.54 -3.08 9.10
N SER A 32 -2.61 -2.49 9.84
CA SER A 32 -2.77 -1.17 10.44
C SER A 32 -2.42 -0.03 9.48
N ARG A 33 -2.78 1.18 9.87
CA ARG A 33 -2.48 2.40 9.14
C ARG A 33 -1.01 2.80 9.18
N TYR A 34 -0.21 2.17 10.06
CA TYR A 34 1.24 2.38 10.11
C TYR A 34 1.97 1.75 8.93
N SER A 35 1.35 0.75 8.33
CA SER A 35 1.82 0.17 7.07
C SER A 35 1.44 1.05 5.89
N GLY A 36 1.99 0.74 4.73
CA GLY A 36 1.69 1.44 3.50
C GLY A 36 1.42 0.49 2.36
N HIS A 37 0.95 1.03 1.26
CA HIS A 37 0.75 0.26 0.04
C HIS A 37 0.80 1.14 -1.20
N ASP A 38 1.17 0.53 -2.32
CA ASP A 38 0.89 1.04 -3.65
C ASP A 38 -0.14 0.12 -4.33
N LEU A 39 -0.29 0.22 -5.64
CA LEU A 39 -1.30 -0.56 -6.36
C LEU A 39 -1.09 -2.08 -6.27
N THR A 40 0.15 -2.53 -6.13
CA THR A 40 0.51 -3.95 -6.21
C THR A 40 1.18 -4.52 -4.97
N THR A 41 1.64 -3.67 -4.06
CA THR A 41 2.55 -4.07 -2.99
C THR A 41 2.11 -3.51 -1.65
N LEU A 42 2.25 -4.32 -0.60
CA LEU A 42 2.16 -3.91 0.80
C LEU A 42 3.56 -3.65 1.34
N TYR A 43 3.68 -2.64 2.20
CA TYR A 43 4.86 -2.35 2.99
C TYR A 43 4.46 -2.46 4.45
N LEU A 44 4.66 -3.65 5.03
CA LEU A 44 4.20 -3.98 6.37
C LEU A 44 5.19 -3.46 7.41
N GLU A 45 4.72 -2.58 8.29
CA GLU A 45 5.55 -1.96 9.32
C GLU A 45 6.03 -3.02 10.33
N GLU A 46 7.31 -2.98 10.69
CA GLU A 46 7.97 -4.05 11.46
C GLU A 46 7.37 -4.30 12.84
N ASP A 47 6.97 -3.24 13.55
CA ASP A 47 6.46 -3.36 14.92
C ASP A 47 4.97 -3.71 14.97
N CYS A 48 4.23 -3.48 13.89
CA CYS A 48 2.78 -3.63 13.87
C CYS A 48 2.31 -4.82 13.02
N ASP A 49 2.73 -4.89 11.76
CA ASP A 49 2.07 -5.75 10.77
C ASP A 49 2.95 -6.84 10.15
N ALA A 50 4.26 -6.64 10.10
CA ALA A 50 5.17 -7.65 9.54
C ALA A 50 5.06 -8.98 10.28
N GLY A 51 4.97 -8.94 11.61
CA GLY A 51 4.78 -10.11 12.45
C GLY A 51 3.52 -10.90 12.13
N TYR A 52 2.42 -10.21 11.85
CA TYR A 52 1.18 -10.88 11.44
C TYR A 52 1.40 -11.75 10.20
N PHE A 53 2.02 -11.22 9.17
CA PHE A 53 2.25 -11.97 7.93
C PHE A 53 3.25 -13.10 8.12
N LEU A 54 4.34 -12.88 8.83
CA LEU A 54 5.35 -13.92 9.10
C LEU A 54 4.76 -15.06 9.93
N ASN A 55 3.95 -14.75 10.94
CA ASN A 55 3.25 -15.76 11.73
C ASN A 55 2.26 -16.57 10.88
N LEU A 56 1.59 -15.89 9.93
CA LEU A 56 0.69 -16.57 8.99
C LEU A 56 1.45 -17.59 8.13
N LEU A 57 2.62 -17.22 7.61
CA LEU A 57 3.47 -18.14 6.84
C LEU A 57 3.89 -19.33 7.67
N GLU A 58 4.36 -19.09 8.89
CA GLU A 58 4.78 -20.16 9.80
C GLU A 58 3.63 -21.10 10.14
N SER A 59 2.44 -20.57 10.41
CA SER A 59 1.25 -21.38 10.72
C SER A 59 0.85 -22.31 9.58
N LYS A 60 1.18 -21.93 8.34
CA LYS A 60 0.88 -22.74 7.13
C LYS A 60 2.04 -23.58 6.67
N GLY A 61 3.16 -23.59 7.40
CA GLY A 61 4.35 -24.34 7.02
C GLY A 61 5.03 -23.82 5.77
N ILE A 62 4.85 -22.56 5.43
CA ILE A 62 5.48 -21.92 4.27
C ILE A 62 6.86 -21.42 4.68
N GLU A 63 7.91 -21.99 4.09
CA GLU A 63 9.28 -21.55 4.30
C GLU A 63 9.55 -20.22 3.59
N PHE A 64 10.29 -19.34 4.27
CA PHE A 64 10.66 -18.05 3.70
C PHE A 64 12.06 -17.62 4.12
N LYS A 65 12.66 -16.77 3.29
CA LYS A 65 13.93 -16.10 3.58
C LYS A 65 13.73 -14.61 3.46
N ILE A 66 14.34 -13.86 4.35
CA ILE A 66 14.26 -12.39 4.35
C ILE A 66 15.62 -11.84 3.94
N GLU A 67 15.62 -11.01 2.90
CA GLU A 67 16.78 -10.22 2.50
C GLU A 67 16.55 -8.77 2.96
N SER A 68 17.44 -8.28 3.82
CA SER A 68 17.36 -6.90 4.33
C SER A 68 18.14 -5.95 3.43
N LYS A 69 17.55 -4.80 3.17
CA LYS A 69 18.17 -3.70 2.42
C LYS A 69 17.99 -2.40 3.19
N TYR A 70 19.07 -1.64 3.32
CA TYR A 70 18.98 -0.30 3.89
C TYR A 70 18.60 0.69 2.79
N VAL A 71 17.58 1.52 3.06
CA VAL A 71 17.16 2.61 2.18
C VAL A 71 16.89 3.86 3.01
N ASN A 72 16.99 5.04 2.40
CA ASN A 72 16.76 6.28 3.13
C ASN A 72 15.29 6.48 3.51
N SER A 73 14.39 6.05 2.64
CA SER A 73 12.94 6.14 2.86
C SER A 73 12.19 5.13 2.01
N VAL A 74 10.97 4.80 2.44
CA VAL A 74 9.98 4.07 1.65
C VAL A 74 8.82 5.03 1.44
N SER A 75 8.46 5.32 0.17
CA SER A 75 7.48 6.36 -0.14
C SER A 75 6.05 5.97 0.22
N ALA A 76 5.69 4.70 0.12
CA ALA A 76 4.34 4.22 0.41
C ALA A 76 4.22 3.78 1.88
N THR A 77 4.27 4.72 2.81
CA THR A 77 4.20 4.45 4.25
C THR A 77 3.06 5.24 4.91
N HIS A 78 2.51 4.67 6.00
CA HIS A 78 1.47 5.30 6.82
C HIS A 78 0.21 5.72 6.02
N ASN A 79 -0.06 5.03 4.92
CA ASN A 79 -1.19 5.36 4.04
C ASN A 79 -2.16 4.18 3.84
N TYR A 80 -1.97 3.09 4.57
CA TYR A 80 -2.78 1.90 4.34
C TYR A 80 -4.21 2.10 4.86
N GLU A 81 -5.17 1.76 3.99
CA GLU A 81 -6.60 1.68 4.31
C GLU A 81 -7.13 0.37 3.75
N PRO A 82 -7.79 -0.48 4.56
CA PRO A 82 -8.33 -1.75 4.07
C PRO A 82 -9.27 -1.61 2.88
N LYS A 83 -10.05 -0.54 2.85
CA LYS A 83 -10.99 -0.24 1.75
C LYS A 83 -10.29 0.00 0.41
N LEU A 84 -9.01 0.35 0.43
CA LEU A 84 -8.23 0.64 -0.76
C LEU A 84 -7.37 -0.54 -1.22
N PHE A 85 -7.39 -1.66 -0.50
CA PHE A 85 -6.53 -2.80 -0.80
C PHE A 85 -6.67 -3.28 -2.24
N ASP A 86 -7.90 -3.43 -2.73
CA ASP A 86 -8.19 -3.89 -4.09
C ASP A 86 -8.36 -2.74 -5.10
N CYS A 87 -8.09 -1.51 -4.68
CA CYS A 87 -8.28 -0.35 -5.54
C CYS A 87 -7.27 -0.31 -6.68
N LYS A 88 -7.76 -0.16 -7.90
CA LYS A 88 -6.93 -0.06 -9.12
C LYS A 88 -6.85 1.35 -9.66
N LEU A 89 -7.47 2.32 -9.02
CA LEU A 89 -7.57 3.70 -9.47
C LEU A 89 -8.04 3.80 -10.93
N GLY A 90 -9.17 3.17 -11.22
CA GLY A 90 -9.75 3.18 -12.56
C GLY A 90 -10.13 4.58 -13.02
N ASN A 91 -10.03 4.83 -14.32
CA ASN A 91 -10.42 6.10 -14.92
C ASN A 91 -11.90 6.39 -14.64
N GLY A 92 -12.21 7.58 -14.13
CA GLY A 92 -13.57 7.97 -13.74
C GLY A 92 -13.97 7.61 -12.31
N GLN A 93 -13.10 6.91 -11.57
CA GLN A 93 -13.35 6.55 -10.16
C GLN A 93 -13.47 7.80 -9.30
N LYS A 94 -14.59 7.92 -8.57
CA LYS A 94 -14.76 8.97 -7.57
C LYS A 94 -14.07 8.59 -6.28
N VAL A 95 -13.33 9.50 -5.70
CA VAL A 95 -12.60 9.33 -4.45
C VAL A 95 -12.86 10.49 -3.51
N VAL A 96 -12.74 10.22 -2.21
CA VAL A 96 -12.67 11.27 -1.20
C VAL A 96 -11.21 11.43 -0.80
N LEU A 97 -10.70 12.64 -0.91
CA LEU A 97 -9.36 13.00 -0.49
C LEU A 97 -9.36 13.39 0.98
N TYR A 98 -8.19 13.33 1.62
CA TYR A 98 -8.05 13.91 2.96
C TYR A 98 -8.40 15.41 2.88
N GLY A 99 -9.15 15.88 3.88
CA GLY A 99 -9.79 17.19 3.82
C GLY A 99 -11.23 17.14 3.30
N ASP A 100 -11.75 15.92 3.06
CA ASP A 100 -13.14 15.64 2.64
C ASP A 100 -13.51 16.25 1.28
N VAL A 101 -12.53 16.38 0.40
CA VAL A 101 -12.72 16.87 -0.96
C VAL A 101 -12.97 15.70 -1.90
N VAL A 102 -14.02 15.79 -2.72
CA VAL A 102 -14.34 14.77 -3.73
C VAL A 102 -13.55 15.05 -5.01
N GLY A 103 -12.89 14.04 -5.53
CA GLY A 103 -12.17 14.11 -6.80
C GLY A 103 -12.54 12.94 -7.72
N ILE A 104 -12.13 13.05 -8.97
CA ILE A 104 -12.34 12.02 -9.98
C ILE A 104 -10.97 11.61 -10.52
N ILE A 105 -10.68 10.30 -10.47
CA ILE A 105 -9.43 9.77 -11.00
C ILE A 105 -9.44 9.80 -12.53
N ARG A 106 -8.34 10.26 -13.10
CA ARG A 106 -8.05 10.14 -14.53
C ARG A 106 -6.73 9.40 -14.70
N ASN A 107 -6.77 8.36 -15.51
CA ASN A 107 -5.59 7.57 -15.84
C ASN A 107 -5.20 7.86 -17.29
N THR A 108 -4.03 8.44 -17.49
CA THR A 108 -3.50 8.79 -18.80
C THR A 108 -2.17 8.07 -19.02
N GLY A 109 -2.23 6.91 -19.67
CA GLY A 109 -1.00 6.15 -20.00
C GLY A 109 -0.16 5.72 -18.79
N GLY A 110 -0.82 5.36 -17.67
CA GLY A 110 -0.13 4.97 -16.45
C GLY A 110 0.14 6.10 -15.47
N ASN A 111 -0.16 7.34 -15.85
CA ASN A 111 -0.11 8.48 -14.93
C ASN A 111 -1.49 8.71 -14.33
N PHE A 112 -1.54 8.79 -13.01
CA PHE A 112 -2.79 9.05 -12.30
C PHE A 112 -2.90 10.53 -11.95
N LEU A 113 -4.03 11.12 -12.33
CA LEU A 113 -4.40 12.48 -11.97
C LEU A 113 -5.69 12.43 -11.17
N VAL A 114 -5.91 13.42 -10.32
CA VAL A 114 -7.20 13.64 -9.69
C VAL A 114 -7.76 14.99 -10.12
N GLU A 115 -8.99 14.98 -10.60
CA GLU A 115 -9.71 16.21 -10.97
C GLU A 115 -10.57 16.66 -9.80
N ILE A 116 -10.41 17.94 -9.43
CA ILE A 116 -11.21 18.62 -8.43
C ILE A 116 -11.76 19.89 -9.08
N GLY A 117 -13.03 19.86 -9.47
CA GLY A 117 -13.60 20.94 -10.28
C GLY A 117 -12.86 21.08 -11.61
N VAL A 118 -12.30 22.25 -11.89
CA VAL A 118 -11.53 22.51 -13.11
C VAL A 118 -10.04 22.22 -12.97
N MET A 119 -9.57 21.90 -11.77
CA MET A 119 -8.15 21.66 -11.49
C MET A 119 -7.81 20.19 -11.59
N ARG A 120 -6.58 19.91 -12.02
CA ARG A 120 -6.01 18.57 -12.08
C ARG A 120 -4.71 18.51 -11.30
N TYR A 121 -4.56 17.48 -10.50
CA TYR A 121 -3.36 17.27 -9.68
C TYR A 121 -2.81 15.88 -9.95
N SER A 122 -1.48 15.78 -10.13
CA SER A 122 -0.82 14.48 -10.30
C SER A 122 -0.79 13.74 -8.97
N LEU A 123 -1.14 12.45 -9.00
CA LEU A 123 -0.91 11.56 -7.86
C LEU A 123 0.52 11.02 -7.92
N PRO A 124 1.20 10.86 -6.77
CA PRO A 124 2.53 10.28 -6.76
C PRO A 124 2.53 8.85 -7.32
N LYS A 125 3.41 8.54 -8.28
CA LYS A 125 3.51 7.20 -8.86
C LYS A 125 3.88 6.14 -7.83
N THR A 126 4.78 6.48 -6.91
CA THR A 126 5.28 5.55 -5.89
C THR A 126 4.38 5.47 -4.67
N ASN A 127 3.41 6.37 -4.55
CA ASN A 127 2.44 6.37 -3.47
C ASN A 127 1.12 6.99 -3.95
N PRO A 128 0.39 6.30 -4.88
CA PRO A 128 -0.81 6.86 -5.49
C PRO A 128 -1.96 7.07 -4.51
N PHE A 129 -1.95 6.34 -3.39
CA PHE A 129 -2.99 6.47 -2.36
C PHE A 129 -2.72 7.55 -1.31
N LYS A 130 -1.60 8.25 -1.39
CA LYS A 130 -1.16 9.19 -0.35
C LYS A 130 -2.24 10.17 0.09
N TYR A 131 -3.04 10.65 -0.84
CA TYR A 131 -4.06 11.67 -0.59
C TYR A 131 -5.49 11.14 -0.60
N ILE A 132 -5.67 9.84 -0.83
CA ILE A 132 -7.00 9.22 -0.96
C ILE A 132 -7.43 8.65 0.39
N LYS A 133 -8.62 9.06 0.84
CA LYS A 133 -9.22 8.61 2.08
C LYS A 133 -10.17 7.42 1.85
N GLU A 134 -10.99 7.48 0.81
CA GLU A 134 -11.92 6.39 0.47
C GLU A 134 -12.37 6.47 -0.99
N LEU A 135 -12.94 5.37 -1.47
CA LEU A 135 -13.60 5.29 -2.76
C LEU A 135 -15.10 5.53 -2.60
N LEU A 136 -15.70 6.19 -3.57
CA LEU A 136 -17.13 6.35 -3.65
C LEU A 136 -17.77 5.43 -4.70
#